data_d32ffbf38e6dc8bbc97c8fb0e1a08d17
#
_entry.id   d32ffbf38e6dc8bbc97c8fb0e1a08d17
#
_cell.length_a   1.000
_cell.length_b   1.000
_cell.length_c   1.000
_cell.angle_alpha   90.00
_cell.angle_beta   90.00
_cell.angle_gamma   90.00
#
_symmetry.space_group_name_H-M   'P 1'
#
loop_
_entity.id
_entity.type
_entity.pdbx_description
1 polymer ?
#
loop_
_entity_poly.entity_id
_entity_poly.type
_entity_poly.pdbx_seq_one_letter_code
_entity_poly.pdbx_strand_id
1 'polypeptide(L)'
;YWPGNASADEWITSYAGMFLVLAQEKGYAVNSNVLNKWKRFQRAAAQNWRMPDQDDSWGYWQTGVQQAYRLYTLALAGAPEQGAMNRMKEQANLPLQAKWRLAAAYALTGKMKPAEELVFKAETTVTPYSSQNYIYGSYDRDEAMILETLLLMNRDQAALQQAKKVSKNLAEENWFSTQSTAFSLMAMGRLAEKLSGTLDFTWTWNGKQQPVVKSAKAVFTKELSTSPASGNIIIKNEGKGALSVDLITRTQLLNDTLPAISNNLRLDVKYTDMNGA
;
A
#
# COMPACT_ATOMS: atom_id res chain seq x y z
N TYR A 1 -7.56 2.07 -22.21
CA TYR A 1 -6.92 3.22 -21.65
C TYR A 1 -7.09 4.50 -22.42
N TRP A 2 -6.61 4.55 -23.65
CA TRP A 2 -6.80 5.69 -24.52
C TRP A 2 -8.05 5.47 -25.37
N PRO A 3 -8.79 6.53 -25.71
CA PRO A 3 -9.90 6.41 -26.64
C PRO A 3 -9.48 5.69 -27.92
N GLY A 4 -10.19 4.63 -28.30
CA GLY A 4 -9.89 3.81 -29.48
C GLY A 4 -9.18 2.48 -29.23
N ASN A 5 -8.71 2.17 -27.99
CA ASN A 5 -8.22 0.83 -27.69
C ASN A 5 -9.37 -0.18 -27.62
N ALA A 6 -9.26 -1.23 -28.42
CA ALA A 6 -10.29 -2.29 -28.50
C ALA A 6 -10.23 -3.31 -27.36
N SER A 7 -9.09 -3.44 -26.67
CA SER A 7 -8.90 -4.42 -25.59
C SER A 7 -8.79 -3.78 -24.21
N ALA A 8 -9.42 -4.39 -23.22
CA ALA A 8 -9.29 -3.99 -21.83
C ALA A 8 -7.96 -4.50 -21.25
N ASP A 9 -7.22 -3.62 -20.59
CA ASP A 9 -6.04 -4.01 -19.82
C ASP A 9 -6.46 -4.73 -18.54
N GLU A 10 -5.87 -5.88 -18.27
CA GLU A 10 -6.22 -6.78 -17.18
C GLU A 10 -6.02 -6.16 -15.80
N TRP A 11 -4.86 -5.51 -15.61
CA TRP A 11 -4.50 -4.88 -14.35
C TRP A 11 -5.31 -3.61 -14.09
N ILE A 12 -5.33 -2.71 -15.09
CA ILE A 12 -6.01 -1.41 -14.97
C ILE A 12 -7.51 -1.59 -14.77
N THR A 13 -8.11 -2.57 -15.43
CA THR A 13 -9.54 -2.86 -15.25
C THR A 13 -9.85 -3.32 -13.81
N SER A 14 -8.95 -4.12 -13.22
CA SER A 14 -9.07 -4.51 -11.80
C SER A 14 -8.87 -3.31 -10.87
N TYR A 15 -7.86 -2.48 -11.14
CA TYR A 15 -7.55 -1.29 -10.35
C TYR A 15 -8.67 -0.25 -10.38
N ALA A 16 -9.22 0.04 -11.57
CA ALA A 16 -10.37 0.94 -11.72
C ALA A 16 -11.61 0.42 -10.98
N GLY A 17 -11.88 -0.89 -11.05
CA GLY A 17 -12.98 -1.49 -10.32
C GLY A 17 -12.80 -1.43 -8.81
N MET A 18 -11.58 -1.65 -8.30
CA MET A 18 -11.28 -1.47 -6.88
C MET A 18 -11.59 -0.04 -6.43
N PHE A 19 -11.17 0.97 -7.21
CA PHE A 19 -11.49 2.37 -6.92
C PHE A 19 -13.00 2.59 -6.82
N LEU A 20 -13.80 2.08 -7.76
CA LEU A 20 -15.26 2.23 -7.75
C LEU A 20 -15.89 1.57 -6.51
N VAL A 21 -15.40 0.40 -6.11
CA VAL A 21 -15.89 -0.31 -4.91
C VAL A 21 -15.58 0.50 -3.66
N LEU A 22 -14.34 0.96 -3.51
CA LEU A 22 -13.93 1.76 -2.35
C LEU A 22 -14.64 3.12 -2.29
N ALA A 23 -14.88 3.76 -3.44
CA ALA A 23 -15.68 4.98 -3.51
C ALA A 23 -17.11 4.75 -3.02
N GLN A 24 -17.74 3.64 -3.43
CA GLN A 24 -19.08 3.26 -2.96
C GLN A 24 -19.11 2.98 -1.46
N GLU A 25 -18.10 2.28 -0.91
CA GLU A 25 -17.96 2.02 0.53
C GLU A 25 -17.85 3.34 1.35
N LYS A 26 -17.20 4.34 0.78
CA LYS A 26 -17.07 5.68 1.39
C LYS A 26 -18.29 6.59 1.16
N GLY A 27 -19.36 6.08 0.57
CA GLY A 27 -20.64 6.80 0.38
C GLY A 27 -20.70 7.67 -0.89
N TYR A 28 -19.71 7.59 -1.77
CA TYR A 28 -19.77 8.30 -3.06
C TYR A 28 -20.75 7.61 -4.02
N ALA A 29 -21.43 8.41 -4.83
CA ALA A 29 -22.35 7.90 -5.85
C ALA A 29 -21.56 7.20 -6.98
N VAL A 30 -21.73 5.89 -7.10
CA VAL A 30 -21.16 5.07 -8.17
C VAL A 30 -22.27 4.51 -9.03
N ASN A 31 -22.14 4.63 -10.36
CA ASN A 31 -23.13 4.11 -11.30
C ASN A 31 -23.19 2.58 -11.22
N SER A 32 -24.32 2.05 -10.75
CA SER A 32 -24.53 0.62 -10.54
C SER A 32 -24.40 -0.19 -11.84
N ASN A 33 -24.81 0.36 -13.00
CA ASN A 33 -24.67 -0.32 -14.28
C ASN A 33 -23.20 -0.52 -14.67
N VAL A 34 -22.36 0.49 -14.40
CA VAL A 34 -20.91 0.40 -14.65
C VAL A 34 -20.29 -0.67 -13.76
N LEU A 35 -20.60 -0.65 -12.47
CA LEU A 35 -20.09 -1.63 -11.51
C LEU A 35 -20.55 -3.06 -11.84
N ASN A 36 -21.81 -3.24 -12.23
CA ASN A 36 -22.35 -4.55 -12.64
C ASN A 36 -21.73 -5.06 -13.94
N LYS A 37 -21.46 -4.19 -14.92
CA LYS A 37 -20.74 -4.56 -16.15
C LYS A 37 -19.32 -4.99 -15.82
N TRP A 38 -18.64 -4.23 -14.96
CA TRP A 38 -17.30 -4.56 -14.49
C TRP A 38 -17.27 -5.92 -13.75
N LYS A 39 -18.18 -6.15 -12.81
CA LYS A 39 -18.28 -7.46 -12.12
C LYS A 39 -18.45 -8.62 -13.10
N ARG A 40 -19.34 -8.48 -14.07
CA ARG A 40 -19.56 -9.53 -15.09
C ARG A 40 -18.30 -9.81 -15.91
N PHE A 41 -17.62 -8.76 -16.37
CA PHE A 41 -16.38 -8.89 -17.11
C PHE A 41 -15.29 -9.58 -16.29
N GLN A 42 -15.06 -9.14 -15.06
CA GLN A 42 -14.04 -9.71 -14.18
C GLN A 42 -14.34 -11.16 -13.81
N ARG A 43 -15.61 -11.52 -13.60
CA ARG A 43 -16.02 -12.91 -13.34
C ARG A 43 -15.72 -13.81 -14.52
N ALA A 44 -16.11 -13.42 -15.72
CA ALA A 44 -15.81 -14.16 -16.93
C ALA A 44 -14.31 -14.34 -17.14
N ALA A 45 -13.53 -13.28 -16.97
CA ALA A 45 -12.07 -13.33 -17.05
C ALA A 45 -11.46 -14.25 -15.99
N ALA A 46 -11.95 -14.21 -14.75
CA ALA A 46 -11.49 -15.08 -13.66
C ALA A 46 -11.80 -16.57 -13.93
N GLN A 47 -12.96 -16.86 -14.49
CA GLN A 47 -13.39 -18.23 -14.82
C GLN A 47 -12.60 -18.81 -16.00
N ASN A 48 -12.28 -18.00 -16.99
CA ASN A 48 -11.56 -18.41 -18.19
C ASN A 48 -10.04 -18.44 -18.01
N TRP A 49 -9.53 -17.85 -16.92
CA TRP A 49 -8.10 -17.78 -16.66
C TRP A 49 -7.46 -19.18 -16.56
N ARG A 50 -6.31 -19.31 -17.18
CA ARG A 50 -5.41 -20.48 -17.08
C ARG A 50 -4.01 -19.99 -16.78
N MET A 51 -3.28 -20.74 -15.97
CA MET A 51 -1.86 -20.47 -15.74
C MET A 51 -1.09 -20.81 -17.02
N PRO A 52 -0.23 -19.91 -17.54
CA PRO A 52 0.67 -20.21 -18.66
C PRO A 52 1.64 -21.34 -18.32
N ASP A 53 2.28 -21.93 -19.31
CA ASP A 53 3.34 -22.90 -19.12
C ASP A 53 4.55 -22.24 -18.42
N GLN A 54 5.27 -23.02 -17.61
CA GLN A 54 6.38 -22.52 -16.80
C GLN A 54 7.58 -22.02 -17.62
N ASP A 55 7.69 -22.42 -18.89
CA ASP A 55 8.74 -21.99 -19.80
C ASP A 55 8.70 -20.48 -20.09
N ASP A 56 7.52 -19.85 -19.97
CA ASP A 56 7.37 -18.38 -19.95
C ASP A 56 7.37 -17.86 -18.51
N SER A 57 8.55 -17.81 -17.89
CA SER A 57 8.72 -17.40 -16.48
C SER A 57 8.16 -16.01 -16.19
N TRP A 58 8.19 -15.12 -17.19
CA TRP A 58 7.71 -13.76 -17.08
C TRP A 58 6.19 -13.67 -17.21
N GLY A 59 5.61 -14.25 -18.24
CA GLY A 59 4.15 -14.33 -18.42
C GLY A 59 3.50 -15.10 -17.29
N TYR A 60 4.17 -16.14 -16.79
CA TYR A 60 3.74 -16.92 -15.63
C TYR A 60 3.59 -16.03 -14.39
N TRP A 61 4.63 -15.26 -14.04
CA TRP A 61 4.61 -14.37 -12.89
C TRP A 61 3.53 -13.29 -13.02
N GLN A 62 3.52 -12.58 -14.14
CA GLN A 62 2.59 -11.47 -14.39
C GLN A 62 1.13 -11.91 -14.36
N THR A 63 0.82 -12.98 -15.09
CA THR A 63 -0.53 -13.54 -15.21
C THR A 63 -1.07 -14.04 -13.87
N GLY A 64 -0.20 -14.65 -13.06
CA GLY A 64 -0.55 -15.08 -11.70
C GLY A 64 -0.89 -13.90 -10.78
N VAL A 65 -0.08 -12.84 -10.81
CA VAL A 65 -0.32 -11.64 -10.00
C VAL A 65 -1.61 -10.92 -10.43
N GLN A 66 -1.84 -10.79 -11.74
CA GLN A 66 -3.06 -10.18 -12.29
C GLN A 66 -4.32 -10.95 -11.88
N GLN A 67 -4.29 -12.28 -11.97
CA GLN A 67 -5.42 -13.10 -11.58
C GLN A 67 -5.70 -13.02 -10.07
N ALA A 68 -4.68 -13.08 -9.23
CA ALA A 68 -4.85 -12.94 -7.78
C ALA A 68 -5.46 -11.59 -7.42
N TYR A 69 -5.02 -10.52 -8.07
CA TYR A 69 -5.56 -9.18 -7.87
C TYR A 69 -7.01 -9.07 -8.35
N ARG A 70 -7.36 -9.65 -9.49
CA ARG A 70 -8.75 -9.76 -9.96
C ARG A 70 -9.64 -10.46 -8.94
N LEU A 71 -9.21 -11.61 -8.42
CA LEU A 71 -9.96 -12.36 -7.42
C LEU A 71 -10.15 -11.60 -6.12
N TYR A 72 -9.12 -10.87 -5.70
CA TYR A 72 -9.20 -9.96 -4.56
C TYR A 72 -10.23 -8.86 -4.79
N THR A 73 -10.19 -8.17 -5.94
CA THR A 73 -11.13 -7.06 -6.23
C THR A 73 -12.57 -7.55 -6.37
N LEU A 74 -12.79 -8.75 -6.89
CA LEU A 74 -14.10 -9.40 -6.91
C LEU A 74 -14.59 -9.74 -5.49
N ALA A 75 -13.73 -10.25 -4.63
CA ALA A 75 -14.07 -10.53 -3.24
C ALA A 75 -14.41 -9.23 -2.48
N LEU A 76 -13.62 -8.17 -2.68
CA LEU A 76 -13.87 -6.84 -2.13
C LEU A 76 -15.24 -6.28 -2.59
N ALA A 77 -15.60 -6.52 -3.84
CA ALA A 77 -16.88 -6.09 -4.41
C ALA A 77 -18.09 -6.96 -3.98
N GLY A 78 -17.92 -7.89 -3.04
CA GLY A 78 -18.95 -8.82 -2.61
C GLY A 78 -19.40 -9.83 -3.70
N ALA A 79 -18.56 -10.07 -4.70
CA ALA A 79 -18.82 -10.98 -5.80
C ALA A 79 -17.69 -12.04 -6.00
N PRO A 80 -17.29 -12.76 -4.95
CA PRO A 80 -16.15 -13.66 -5.00
C PRO A 80 -16.39 -14.82 -5.98
N GLU A 81 -15.37 -15.16 -6.76
CA GLU A 81 -15.35 -16.31 -7.67
C GLU A 81 -14.62 -17.50 -7.02
N GLN A 82 -15.30 -18.17 -6.11
CA GLN A 82 -14.73 -19.24 -5.28
C GLN A 82 -14.09 -20.36 -6.10
N GLY A 83 -14.72 -20.78 -7.21
CA GLY A 83 -14.18 -21.81 -8.09
C GLY A 83 -12.85 -21.41 -8.72
N ALA A 84 -12.72 -20.14 -9.14
CA ALA A 84 -11.48 -19.61 -9.69
C ALA A 84 -10.41 -19.45 -8.60
N MET A 85 -10.79 -19.01 -7.38
CA MET A 85 -9.89 -18.95 -6.23
C MET A 85 -9.31 -20.34 -5.89
N ASN A 86 -10.16 -21.38 -5.85
CA ASN A 86 -9.72 -22.74 -5.56
C ASN A 86 -8.78 -23.28 -6.65
N ARG A 87 -9.13 -23.12 -7.93
CA ARG A 87 -8.26 -23.56 -9.04
C ARG A 87 -6.90 -22.85 -9.00
N MET A 88 -6.88 -21.56 -8.66
CA MET A 88 -5.63 -20.84 -8.54
C MET A 88 -4.80 -21.32 -7.35
N LYS A 89 -5.41 -21.59 -6.20
CA LYS A 89 -4.74 -22.12 -5.01
C LYS A 89 -4.04 -23.45 -5.27
N GLU A 90 -4.59 -24.29 -6.17
CA GLU A 90 -4.03 -25.60 -6.54
C GLU A 90 -2.76 -25.51 -7.40
N GLN A 91 -2.41 -24.32 -7.89
CA GLN A 91 -1.18 -24.13 -8.66
C GLN A 91 0.06 -24.26 -7.76
N ALA A 92 0.98 -25.16 -8.12
CA ALA A 92 2.12 -25.52 -7.28
C ALA A 92 3.09 -24.34 -7.03
N ASN A 93 3.35 -23.50 -8.03
CA ASN A 93 4.40 -22.50 -8.04
C ASN A 93 3.88 -21.07 -8.16
N LEU A 94 2.83 -20.71 -7.41
CA LEU A 94 2.32 -19.34 -7.42
C LEU A 94 3.41 -18.34 -7.00
N PRO A 95 3.54 -17.20 -7.71
CA PRO A 95 4.37 -16.09 -7.26
C PRO A 95 4.02 -15.64 -5.85
N LEU A 96 5.00 -15.17 -5.09
CA LEU A 96 4.82 -14.72 -3.71
C LEU A 96 3.70 -13.68 -3.60
N GLN A 97 3.71 -12.69 -4.48
CA GLN A 97 2.71 -11.62 -4.53
C GLN A 97 1.29 -12.17 -4.81
N ALA A 98 1.21 -13.16 -5.69
CA ALA A 98 -0.06 -13.83 -6.01
C ALA A 98 -0.60 -14.64 -4.82
N LYS A 99 0.27 -15.35 -4.08
CA LYS A 99 -0.11 -16.06 -2.85
C LYS A 99 -0.72 -15.11 -1.82
N TRP A 100 -0.04 -14.02 -1.53
CA TRP A 100 -0.51 -13.03 -0.58
C TRP A 100 -1.82 -12.36 -1.02
N ARG A 101 -1.93 -12.00 -2.29
CA ARG A 101 -3.15 -11.35 -2.79
C ARG A 101 -4.35 -12.31 -2.87
N LEU A 102 -4.13 -13.58 -3.19
CA LEU A 102 -5.16 -14.62 -3.14
C LEU A 102 -5.57 -14.91 -1.67
N ALA A 103 -4.63 -14.90 -0.74
CA ALA A 103 -4.94 -15.02 0.69
C ALA A 103 -5.83 -13.88 1.18
N ALA A 104 -5.60 -12.64 0.72
CA ALA A 104 -6.48 -11.51 1.00
C ALA A 104 -7.91 -11.75 0.46
N ALA A 105 -8.05 -12.30 -0.74
CA ALA A 105 -9.36 -12.65 -1.30
C ALA A 105 -10.10 -13.69 -0.43
N TYR A 106 -9.40 -14.71 0.06
CA TYR A 106 -9.98 -15.67 0.99
C TYR A 106 -10.36 -15.05 2.33
N ALA A 107 -9.49 -14.20 2.88
CA ALA A 107 -9.75 -13.49 4.15
C ALA A 107 -11.00 -12.61 4.06
N LEU A 108 -11.18 -11.85 2.96
CA LEU A 108 -12.37 -11.04 2.71
C LEU A 108 -13.66 -11.88 2.64
N THR A 109 -13.56 -13.15 2.28
CA THR A 109 -14.72 -14.06 2.25
C THR A 109 -14.90 -14.86 3.55
N GLY A 110 -14.15 -14.54 4.60
CA GLY A 110 -14.18 -15.23 5.90
C GLY A 110 -13.53 -16.62 5.87
N LYS A 111 -12.85 -16.99 4.81
CA LYS A 111 -12.22 -18.32 4.65
C LYS A 111 -10.75 -18.27 5.09
N MET A 112 -10.53 -18.21 6.40
CA MET A 112 -9.18 -18.05 6.96
C MET A 112 -8.27 -19.25 6.72
N LYS A 113 -8.78 -20.49 6.81
CA LYS A 113 -7.97 -21.69 6.63
C LYS A 113 -7.23 -21.72 5.29
N PRO A 114 -7.87 -21.60 4.12
CA PRO A 114 -7.16 -21.53 2.84
C PRO A 114 -6.26 -20.29 2.70
N ALA A 115 -6.59 -19.16 3.34
CA ALA A 115 -5.70 -18.00 3.37
C ALA A 115 -4.39 -18.32 4.13
N GLU A 116 -4.49 -18.98 5.27
CA GLU A 116 -3.33 -19.37 6.06
C GLU A 116 -2.47 -20.42 5.36
N GLU A 117 -3.08 -21.40 4.70
CA GLU A 117 -2.37 -22.40 3.91
C GLU A 117 -1.54 -21.78 2.80
N LEU A 118 -2.06 -20.77 2.09
CA LEU A 118 -1.37 -20.07 1.00
C LEU A 118 -0.11 -19.34 1.47
N VAL A 119 -0.16 -18.72 2.64
CA VAL A 119 0.93 -17.91 3.19
C VAL A 119 1.70 -18.61 4.32
N PHE A 120 1.49 -19.91 4.47
CA PHE A 120 2.26 -20.69 5.45
C PHE A 120 3.75 -20.66 5.09
N LYS A 121 4.56 -20.14 5.99
CA LYS A 121 6.00 -19.89 5.78
C LYS A 121 6.34 -18.98 4.57
N ALA A 122 5.37 -18.23 4.02
CA ALA A 122 5.65 -17.29 2.97
C ALA A 122 6.39 -16.06 3.53
N GLU A 123 7.39 -15.60 2.80
CA GLU A 123 8.13 -14.38 3.14
C GLU A 123 7.22 -13.14 3.00
N THR A 124 7.50 -12.11 3.79
CA THR A 124 6.84 -10.81 3.70
C THR A 124 7.69 -9.74 3.01
N THR A 125 8.92 -10.09 2.66
CA THR A 125 9.83 -9.23 1.90
C THR A 125 9.77 -9.61 0.44
N VAL A 126 9.57 -8.63 -0.42
CA VAL A 126 9.53 -8.82 -1.87
C VAL A 126 10.89 -8.47 -2.45
N THR A 127 11.47 -9.38 -3.21
CA THR A 127 12.72 -9.10 -3.94
C THR A 127 12.49 -7.95 -4.93
N PRO A 128 13.33 -6.91 -4.93
CA PRO A 128 13.22 -5.81 -5.88
C PRO A 128 13.22 -6.31 -7.33
N TYR A 129 12.32 -5.76 -8.13
CA TYR A 129 12.19 -6.06 -9.55
C TYR A 129 11.97 -4.78 -10.35
N SER A 130 12.23 -4.83 -11.65
CA SER A 130 12.04 -3.66 -12.53
C SER A 130 10.56 -3.29 -12.62
N SER A 131 10.25 -2.00 -12.48
CA SER A 131 8.89 -1.44 -12.58
C SER A 131 8.33 -1.41 -14.01
N GLN A 132 9.08 -1.82 -15.02
CA GLN A 132 8.68 -1.81 -16.44
C GLN A 132 7.62 -2.85 -16.81
N ASN A 133 6.91 -3.36 -15.83
CA ASN A 133 5.92 -4.42 -16.00
C ASN A 133 4.56 -3.83 -16.32
N TYR A 134 3.80 -4.49 -17.19
CA TYR A 134 2.41 -4.13 -17.53
C TYR A 134 1.45 -4.07 -16.33
N ILE A 135 1.90 -4.44 -15.14
CA ILE A 135 1.15 -4.28 -13.88
C ILE A 135 1.49 -3.00 -13.12
N TYR A 136 2.35 -2.14 -13.67
CA TYR A 136 2.74 -0.85 -13.07
C TYR A 136 3.19 -0.96 -11.61
N GLY A 137 3.82 -2.08 -11.26
CA GLY A 137 4.13 -2.45 -9.89
C GLY A 137 5.55 -2.15 -9.48
N SER A 138 5.74 -2.16 -8.18
CA SER A 138 7.03 -2.17 -7.52
C SER A 138 6.97 -3.12 -6.32
N TYR A 139 8.12 -3.51 -5.82
CA TYR A 139 8.20 -4.27 -4.56
C TYR A 139 7.55 -3.51 -3.39
N ASP A 140 7.63 -2.19 -3.35
CA ASP A 140 6.98 -1.35 -2.31
C ASP A 140 5.47 -1.49 -2.32
N ARG A 141 4.85 -1.45 -3.52
CA ARG A 141 3.42 -1.68 -3.68
C ARG A 141 3.04 -3.06 -3.17
N ASP A 142 3.81 -4.07 -3.53
CA ASP A 142 3.52 -5.46 -3.17
C ASP A 142 3.70 -5.68 -1.67
N GLU A 143 4.69 -5.06 -1.04
CA GLU A 143 4.85 -5.07 0.43
C GLU A 143 3.70 -4.36 1.15
N ALA A 144 3.17 -3.28 0.59
CA ALA A 144 1.96 -2.63 1.10
C ALA A 144 0.72 -3.55 0.98
N MET A 145 0.60 -4.29 -0.13
CA MET A 145 -0.46 -5.29 -0.30
C MET A 145 -0.33 -6.46 0.68
N ILE A 146 0.90 -6.85 1.06
CA ILE A 146 1.15 -7.85 2.11
C ILE A 146 0.70 -7.32 3.47
N LEU A 147 1.03 -6.05 3.80
CA LEU A 147 0.53 -5.40 5.01
C LEU A 147 -1.00 -5.45 5.10
N GLU A 148 -1.68 -5.07 4.04
CA GLU A 148 -3.14 -5.14 3.97
C GLU A 148 -3.66 -6.56 4.22
N THR A 149 -3.02 -7.57 3.62
CA THR A 149 -3.41 -8.97 3.79
C THR A 149 -3.23 -9.44 5.25
N LEU A 150 -2.12 -9.08 5.89
CA LEU A 150 -1.86 -9.37 7.29
C LEU A 150 -2.95 -8.77 8.20
N LEU A 151 -3.38 -7.54 7.91
CA LEU A 151 -4.47 -6.88 8.64
C LEU A 151 -5.81 -7.59 8.47
N LEU A 152 -6.14 -8.02 7.24
CA LEU A 152 -7.35 -8.79 6.94
C LEU A 152 -7.35 -10.16 7.62
N MET A 153 -6.17 -10.76 7.80
CA MET A 153 -5.99 -12.04 8.50
C MET A 153 -5.87 -11.90 10.01
N ASN A 154 -5.98 -10.69 10.58
CA ASN A 154 -5.78 -10.40 12.00
C ASN A 154 -4.41 -10.84 12.57
N ARG A 155 -3.38 -10.80 11.71
CA ARG A 155 -1.98 -11.09 12.10
C ARG A 155 -1.29 -9.81 12.59
N ASP A 156 -1.75 -9.25 13.69
CA ASP A 156 -1.42 -7.89 14.14
C ASP A 156 0.08 -7.68 14.39
N GLN A 157 0.77 -8.64 15.01
CA GLN A 157 2.20 -8.53 15.25
C GLN A 157 3.01 -8.48 13.93
N ALA A 158 2.68 -9.36 12.98
CA ALA A 158 3.33 -9.36 11.66
C ALA A 158 2.98 -8.10 10.86
N ALA A 159 1.73 -7.63 10.96
CA ALA A 159 1.30 -6.38 10.34
C ALA A 159 2.09 -5.17 10.85
N LEU A 160 2.33 -5.07 12.18
CA LEU A 160 3.15 -3.99 12.75
C LEU A 160 4.61 -4.05 12.27
N GLN A 161 5.19 -5.24 12.13
CA GLN A 161 6.53 -5.37 11.57
C GLN A 161 6.58 -4.96 10.09
N GLN A 162 5.58 -5.36 9.31
CA GLN A 162 5.48 -4.98 7.90
C GLN A 162 5.23 -3.48 7.74
N ALA A 163 4.41 -2.89 8.61
CA ALA A 163 4.12 -1.45 8.60
C ALA A 163 5.36 -0.61 8.82
N LYS A 164 6.32 -1.06 9.66
CA LYS A 164 7.60 -0.36 9.83
C LYS A 164 8.39 -0.28 8.52
N LYS A 165 8.39 -1.35 7.70
CA LYS A 165 9.04 -1.33 6.39
C LYS A 165 8.35 -0.35 5.44
N VAL A 166 7.02 -0.45 5.32
CA VAL A 166 6.22 0.43 4.46
C VAL A 166 6.39 1.89 4.86
N SER A 167 6.37 2.20 6.17
CA SER A 167 6.59 3.55 6.70
C SER A 167 8.00 4.06 6.39
N LYS A 168 9.03 3.21 6.56
CA LYS A 168 10.41 3.57 6.23
C LYS A 168 10.54 3.92 4.75
N ASN A 169 10.01 3.06 3.86
CA ASN A 169 10.07 3.31 2.43
C ASN A 169 9.37 4.64 2.06
N LEU A 170 8.19 4.91 2.64
CA LEU A 170 7.48 6.18 2.41
C LEU A 170 8.24 7.43 2.91
N ALA A 171 9.14 7.28 3.88
CA ALA A 171 9.93 8.37 4.45
C ALA A 171 11.25 8.60 3.70
N GLU A 172 11.68 7.68 2.85
CA GLU A 172 12.89 7.83 2.05
C GLU A 172 12.64 8.75 0.85
N GLU A 173 13.66 9.51 0.43
CA GLU A 173 13.61 10.40 -0.74
C GLU A 173 13.73 9.59 -2.06
N ASN A 174 12.93 8.54 -2.19
CA ASN A 174 12.88 7.70 -3.38
C ASN A 174 11.71 8.07 -4.27
N TRP A 175 11.87 7.84 -5.58
CA TRP A 175 10.76 8.00 -6.50
C TRP A 175 9.75 6.85 -6.35
N PHE A 176 8.51 7.20 -6.04
CA PHE A 176 7.39 6.27 -5.97
C PHE A 176 6.46 6.45 -7.16
N SER A 177 5.99 5.33 -7.71
CA SER A 177 4.87 5.38 -8.64
C SER A 177 3.58 5.79 -7.89
N THR A 178 2.63 6.38 -8.60
CA THR A 178 1.32 6.72 -8.03
C THR A 178 0.62 5.51 -7.41
N GLN A 179 0.78 4.31 -7.98
CA GLN A 179 0.22 3.09 -7.42
C GLN A 179 0.94 2.67 -6.13
N SER A 180 2.27 2.71 -6.10
CA SER A 180 3.03 2.38 -4.88
C SER A 180 2.63 3.27 -3.72
N THR A 181 2.53 4.58 -3.97
CA THR A 181 2.06 5.55 -2.97
C THR A 181 0.63 5.26 -2.52
N ALA A 182 -0.29 5.04 -3.46
CA ALA A 182 -1.70 4.79 -3.15
C ALA A 182 -1.89 3.53 -2.28
N PHE A 183 -1.27 2.40 -2.66
CA PHE A 183 -1.38 1.16 -1.90
C PHE A 183 -0.73 1.26 -0.53
N SER A 184 0.41 1.94 -0.41
CA SER A 184 1.08 2.17 0.86
C SER A 184 0.23 3.01 1.81
N LEU A 185 -0.34 4.13 1.32
CA LEU A 185 -1.22 4.97 2.12
C LEU A 185 -2.52 4.27 2.51
N MET A 186 -3.11 3.46 1.61
CA MET A 186 -4.30 2.66 1.91
C MET A 186 -4.03 1.62 2.99
N ALA A 187 -2.92 0.90 2.90
CA ALA A 187 -2.55 -0.11 3.89
C ALA A 187 -2.25 0.53 5.26
N MET A 188 -1.54 1.64 5.29
CA MET A 188 -1.28 2.40 6.52
C MET A 188 -2.57 3.00 7.11
N GLY A 189 -3.50 3.48 6.27
CA GLY A 189 -4.82 3.95 6.70
C GLY A 189 -5.63 2.83 7.37
N ARG A 190 -5.67 1.63 6.79
CA ARG A 190 -6.34 0.45 7.40
C ARG A 190 -5.69 0.04 8.72
N LEU A 191 -4.35 0.11 8.81
CA LEU A 191 -3.65 -0.11 10.07
C LEU A 191 -4.08 0.93 11.11
N ALA A 192 -4.10 2.20 10.75
CA ALA A 192 -4.53 3.28 11.64
C ALA A 192 -5.99 3.08 12.10
N GLU A 193 -6.91 2.73 11.20
CA GLU A 193 -8.30 2.40 11.53
C GLU A 193 -8.39 1.23 12.51
N LYS A 194 -7.58 0.18 12.30
CA LYS A 194 -7.57 -1.01 13.16
C LYS A 194 -6.95 -0.74 14.55
N LEU A 195 -5.93 0.09 14.60
CA LEU A 195 -5.28 0.51 15.83
C LEU A 195 -6.00 1.66 16.53
N SER A 196 -6.93 2.34 15.81
CA SER A 196 -7.67 3.48 16.34
C SER A 196 -8.58 3.06 17.48
N GLY A 197 -7.97 2.97 18.66
CA GLY A 197 -8.67 3.29 19.89
C GLY A 197 -8.66 4.82 20.06
N THR A 198 -9.37 5.32 21.05
CA THR A 198 -9.21 6.72 21.48
C THR A 198 -7.75 6.94 21.85
N LEU A 199 -7.10 7.94 21.22
CA LEU A 199 -5.84 8.42 21.73
C LEU A 199 -6.08 8.94 23.13
N ASP A 200 -5.43 8.34 24.11
CA ASP A 200 -5.50 8.75 25.52
C ASP A 200 -4.07 8.73 26.06
N PHE A 201 -3.47 9.90 26.16
CA PHE A 201 -2.11 10.04 26.65
C PHE A 201 -1.87 11.38 27.35
N THR A 202 -0.94 11.35 28.28
CA THR A 202 -0.38 12.55 28.92
C THR A 202 1.03 12.78 28.41
N TRP A 203 1.45 14.04 28.40
CA TRP A 203 2.79 14.37 27.95
C TRP A 203 3.34 15.66 28.56
N THR A 204 4.66 15.73 28.62
CA THR A 204 5.39 16.92 29.06
C THR A 204 6.35 17.38 27.99
N TRP A 205 6.57 18.68 27.90
CA TRP A 205 7.60 19.29 27.09
C TRP A 205 8.50 20.13 27.99
N ASN A 206 9.79 19.80 28.05
CA ASN A 206 10.80 20.48 28.91
C ASN A 206 10.31 20.56 30.38
N GLY A 207 9.77 19.47 30.91
CA GLY A 207 9.28 19.40 32.27
C GLY A 207 7.93 20.10 32.53
N LYS A 208 7.37 20.81 31.53
CA LYS A 208 6.04 21.44 31.66
C LYS A 208 4.95 20.47 31.17
N GLN A 209 3.96 20.22 32.04
CA GLN A 209 2.77 19.43 31.68
C GLN A 209 2.01 20.11 30.54
N GLN A 210 1.68 19.35 29.53
CA GLN A 210 0.86 19.77 28.41
C GLN A 210 -0.59 19.28 28.57
N PRO A 211 -1.56 19.83 27.85
CA PRO A 211 -2.93 19.36 27.89
C PRO A 211 -3.03 17.87 27.59
N VAL A 212 -3.87 17.17 28.35
CA VAL A 212 -4.17 15.74 28.13
C VAL A 212 -4.81 15.57 26.76
N VAL A 213 -4.37 14.59 26.01
CA VAL A 213 -4.95 14.28 24.71
C VAL A 213 -5.90 13.10 24.84
N LYS A 214 -7.21 13.37 24.63
CA LYS A 214 -8.26 12.35 24.49
C LYS A 214 -8.96 12.59 23.16
N SER A 215 -8.79 11.70 22.19
CA SER A 215 -9.31 11.90 20.83
C SER A 215 -9.68 10.58 20.19
N ALA A 216 -10.81 10.56 19.50
CA ALA A 216 -11.20 9.46 18.61
C ALA A 216 -10.49 9.50 17.25
N LYS A 217 -9.68 10.54 16.99
CA LYS A 217 -8.86 10.63 15.78
C LYS A 217 -7.63 9.73 15.91
N ALA A 218 -7.25 9.07 14.84
CA ALA A 218 -6.10 8.18 14.79
C ALA A 218 -4.74 8.92 14.89
N VAL A 219 -4.71 10.22 14.63
CA VAL A 219 -3.49 11.04 14.59
C VAL A 219 -3.69 12.32 15.38
N PHE A 220 -2.69 12.66 16.16
CA PHE A 220 -2.53 13.96 16.82
C PHE A 220 -1.18 14.55 16.41
N THR A 221 -1.18 15.75 15.91
CA THR A 221 0.04 16.49 15.52
C THR A 221 0.17 17.75 16.37
N LYS A 222 1.37 18.02 16.85
CA LYS A 222 1.67 19.23 17.60
C LYS A 222 3.01 19.78 17.16
N GLU A 223 3.03 21.02 16.73
CA GLU A 223 4.26 21.77 16.52
C GLU A 223 4.85 22.19 17.88
N LEU A 224 6.14 21.97 18.03
CA LEU A 224 6.88 22.32 19.21
C LEU A 224 7.80 23.52 18.90
N SER A 225 7.99 24.40 19.89
CA SER A 225 8.94 25.48 19.77
C SER A 225 10.36 24.92 19.63
N THR A 226 11.11 25.43 18.67
CA THR A 226 12.51 25.09 18.44
C THR A 226 13.48 25.83 19.39
N SER A 227 12.98 26.69 20.26
CA SER A 227 13.77 27.36 21.32
C SER A 227 13.36 26.79 22.68
N PRO A 228 14.29 26.19 23.44
CA PRO A 228 15.71 25.97 23.13
C PRO A 228 15.94 24.91 22.05
N ALA A 229 17.11 24.88 21.44
CA ALA A 229 17.53 23.98 20.38
C ALA A 229 17.53 22.48 20.78
N SER A 230 17.42 22.18 22.06
CA SER A 230 17.28 20.83 22.61
C SER A 230 16.12 20.81 23.61
N GLY A 231 15.40 19.67 23.65
CA GLY A 231 14.27 19.51 24.56
C GLY A 231 14.04 18.06 24.94
N ASN A 232 13.26 17.87 25.99
CA ASN A 232 12.85 16.55 26.45
C ASN A 232 11.33 16.43 26.36
N ILE A 233 10.86 15.38 25.67
CA ILE A 233 9.46 14.97 25.61
C ILE A 233 9.32 13.70 26.42
N ILE A 234 8.36 13.67 27.35
CA ILE A 234 7.95 12.47 28.02
C ILE A 234 6.48 12.26 27.68
N ILE A 235 6.15 11.09 27.15
CA ILE A 235 4.79 10.72 26.78
C ILE A 235 4.41 9.46 27.53
N LYS A 236 3.24 9.47 28.16
CA LYS A 236 2.67 8.32 28.85
C LYS A 236 1.36 7.93 28.19
N ASN A 237 1.33 6.73 27.63
CA ASN A 237 0.10 6.16 27.09
C ASN A 237 -0.82 5.76 28.24
N GLU A 238 -2.00 6.35 28.32
CA GLU A 238 -3.05 6.02 29.29
C GLU A 238 -4.14 5.14 28.66
N GLY A 239 -4.10 4.99 27.33
CA GLY A 239 -5.03 4.15 26.55
C GLY A 239 -4.66 2.67 26.58
N LYS A 240 -5.61 1.83 26.12
CA LYS A 240 -5.41 0.37 26.01
C LYS A 240 -4.69 -0.06 24.75
N GLY A 241 -4.67 0.78 23.72
CA GLY A 241 -4.04 0.51 22.43
C GLY A 241 -2.57 0.89 22.41
N ALA A 242 -1.83 0.44 21.39
CA ALA A 242 -0.47 0.90 21.13
C ALA A 242 -0.47 2.37 20.72
N LEU A 243 0.46 3.16 21.27
CA LEU A 243 0.70 4.55 20.86
C LEU A 243 2.04 4.60 20.11
N SER A 244 2.01 5.00 18.85
CA SER A 244 3.21 5.31 18.08
C SER A 244 3.52 6.81 18.17
N VAL A 245 4.77 7.14 18.31
CA VAL A 245 5.23 8.55 18.43
C VAL A 245 6.36 8.78 17.45
N ASP A 246 6.19 9.78 16.59
CA ASP A 246 7.21 10.24 15.67
C ASP A 246 7.60 11.68 15.99
N LEU A 247 8.90 11.94 16.05
CA LEU A 247 9.45 13.27 16.18
C LEU A 247 10.08 13.70 14.85
N ILE A 248 9.45 14.67 14.20
CA ILE A 248 9.91 15.18 12.91
C ILE A 248 10.60 16.51 13.13
N THR A 249 11.89 16.59 12.82
CA THR A 249 12.65 17.83 12.84
C THR A 249 12.86 18.30 11.40
N ARG A 250 12.49 19.55 11.14
CA ARG A 250 12.78 20.21 9.86
C ARG A 250 13.81 21.30 10.10
N THR A 251 14.91 21.25 9.40
CA THR A 251 15.99 22.24 9.49
C THR A 251 16.25 22.83 8.11
N GLN A 252 16.59 24.10 8.07
CA GLN A 252 17.09 24.76 6.87
C GLN A 252 18.55 25.15 7.14
N LEU A 253 19.42 24.81 6.19
CA LEU A 253 20.82 25.26 6.28
C LEU A 253 20.88 26.77 6.19
N LEU A 254 21.61 27.39 7.12
CA LEU A 254 21.80 28.84 7.13
C LEU A 254 22.70 29.32 5.99
N ASN A 255 23.58 28.45 5.51
CA ASN A 255 24.46 28.74 4.39
C ASN A 255 24.19 27.75 3.27
N ASP A 256 23.74 28.24 2.14
CA ASP A 256 23.40 27.48 0.94
C ASP A 256 24.65 27.11 0.11
N THR A 257 25.70 26.63 0.79
CA THR A 257 26.94 26.18 0.15
C THR A 257 26.99 24.64 0.15
N LEU A 258 26.04 24.02 -0.57
CA LEU A 258 26.25 22.62 -0.94
C LEU A 258 27.38 22.60 -1.99
N PRO A 259 28.45 21.83 -1.79
CA PRO A 259 29.49 21.68 -2.80
C PRO A 259 28.87 21.06 -4.05
N ALA A 260 29.29 21.54 -5.21
CA ALA A 260 28.87 20.94 -6.47
C ALA A 260 29.32 19.46 -6.49
N ILE A 261 28.38 18.56 -6.62
CA ILE A 261 28.64 17.11 -6.68
C ILE A 261 28.42 16.65 -8.11
N SER A 262 29.39 15.94 -8.66
CA SER A 262 29.30 15.28 -9.96
C SER A 262 29.62 13.79 -9.76
N ASN A 263 28.66 12.93 -10.11
CA ASN A 263 28.82 11.50 -10.09
C ASN A 263 28.43 10.92 -11.45
N ASN A 264 29.41 10.83 -12.37
CA ASN A 264 29.29 10.40 -13.76
C ASN A 264 28.38 11.26 -14.66
N LEU A 265 27.68 12.24 -14.10
CA LEU A 265 26.89 13.23 -14.83
C LEU A 265 27.18 14.61 -14.23
N ARG A 266 27.40 15.59 -15.10
CA ARG A 266 27.58 16.98 -14.75
C ARG A 266 26.51 17.81 -15.44
N LEU A 267 25.81 18.65 -14.69
CA LEU A 267 24.88 19.64 -15.21
C LEU A 267 25.47 21.03 -15.00
N ASP A 268 25.78 21.72 -16.08
CA ASP A 268 26.19 23.13 -16.07
C ASP A 268 24.99 23.97 -16.49
N VAL A 269 24.47 24.81 -15.60
CA VAL A 269 23.36 25.73 -15.89
C VAL A 269 23.91 27.15 -15.96
N LYS A 270 23.69 27.80 -17.11
CA LYS A 270 24.00 29.20 -17.29
C LYS A 270 22.69 29.99 -17.46
N TYR A 271 22.50 30.97 -16.60
CA TYR A 271 21.40 31.91 -16.75
C TYR A 271 21.89 33.09 -17.59
N THR A 272 21.16 33.42 -18.65
CA THR A 272 21.43 34.57 -19.51
C THR A 272 20.19 35.46 -19.54
N ASP A 273 20.40 36.77 -19.73
CA ASP A 273 19.28 37.67 -20.00
C ASP A 273 18.72 37.45 -21.44
N MET A 274 17.69 38.21 -21.80
CA MET A 274 17.06 38.13 -23.12
C MET A 274 18.00 38.47 -24.28
N ASN A 275 19.16 39.06 -24.02
CA ASN A 275 20.19 39.44 -25.01
C ASN A 275 21.39 38.46 -24.99
N GLY A 276 21.33 37.44 -24.15
CA GLY A 276 22.35 36.37 -24.09
C GLY A 276 23.60 36.72 -23.29
N ALA A 277 23.58 37.81 -22.50
CA ALA A 277 24.68 38.20 -21.63
C ALA A 277 24.65 37.55 -20.26
#